data_54bc92a81e6613466ca8af0d9f5ef4fd
#
_entry.id   54bc92a81e6613466ca8af0d9f5ef4fd
#
_cell.length_a   1.000
_cell.length_b   1.000
_cell.length_c   1.000
_cell.angle_alpha   90.00
_cell.angle_beta   90.00
_cell.angle_gamma   90.00
#
_symmetry.space_group_name_H-M   'P 1'
#
loop_
_entity.id
_entity.type
_entity.pdbx_description
1 polymer ?
#
loop_
_entity_poly.entity_id
_entity_poly.type
_entity_poly.pdbx_seq_one_letter_code
_entity_poly.pdbx_strand_id
1 'polypeptide(L)'
;MKYILLFQNPTAVVKDAAEVPSLFSALEHNVFGMIIMISLLLMSIVAVAIFVSRYSTIKKATAINESFMNNIRAHVQNGNLGAARSLCQNTNSPNARMVEKGLMRIGKPLDDIEHAIENVGKLEIFKLEKNTNILAIIAGVAPMFGFLGTIAGMIQTFSDLSTADNLSISVIAGGIYIKMFTSAAGLIVGIFAFVAYNILSNMIDRVVNNMETTTFNFVDLLQEPAS
;
A
#
# COMPACT_ATOMS: atom_id res chain seq x y z
N MET A 1 12.16 -17.93 -56.01
CA MET A 1 11.16 -17.03 -56.58
C MET A 1 9.88 -16.87 -55.72
N LYS A 2 9.66 -17.74 -54.73
CA LYS A 2 8.45 -17.70 -53.82
C LYS A 2 8.57 -16.67 -52.68
N TYR A 3 9.74 -16.22 -52.30
CA TYR A 3 9.98 -15.30 -51.19
C TYR A 3 9.90 -13.81 -51.56
N ILE A 4 9.92 -13.47 -52.86
CA ILE A 4 9.84 -12.07 -53.32
C ILE A 4 8.38 -11.57 -53.34
N LEU A 5 7.39 -12.46 -53.44
CA LEU A 5 5.98 -12.13 -53.44
C LEU A 5 5.43 -11.75 -52.04
N LEU A 6 6.14 -12.13 -50.97
CA LEU A 6 5.76 -11.79 -49.59
C LEU A 6 6.03 -10.33 -49.24
N PHE A 7 6.93 -9.64 -49.94
CA PHE A 7 7.20 -8.21 -49.70
C PHE A 7 6.30 -7.25 -50.46
N GLN A 8 5.50 -7.75 -51.44
CA GLN A 8 4.63 -6.89 -52.26
C GLN A 8 3.24 -6.67 -51.70
N ASN A 9 2.85 -7.39 -50.63
CA ASN A 9 1.50 -7.19 -50.07
C ASN A 9 1.52 -7.29 -48.52
N PRO A 10 1.97 -6.23 -47.83
CA PRO A 10 2.01 -6.20 -46.36
C PRO A 10 0.64 -6.39 -45.72
N THR A 11 -0.47 -6.14 -46.45
CA THR A 11 -1.84 -6.34 -45.98
C THR A 11 -2.29 -7.80 -46.02
N ALA A 12 -1.64 -8.69 -46.78
CA ALA A 12 -1.96 -10.11 -46.81
C ALA A 12 -1.42 -10.86 -45.57
N VAL A 13 -0.31 -10.40 -45.01
CA VAL A 13 0.27 -10.97 -43.77
C VAL A 13 -0.57 -10.62 -42.52
N VAL A 14 -1.32 -9.52 -42.57
CA VAL A 14 -2.18 -9.07 -41.46
C VAL A 14 -3.54 -9.77 -41.49
N LYS A 15 -3.96 -10.35 -42.60
CA LYS A 15 -5.28 -11.01 -42.73
C LYS A 15 -5.32 -12.42 -42.15
N ASP A 16 -4.16 -13.06 -41.98
CA ASP A 16 -4.01 -14.35 -41.28
C ASP A 16 -3.54 -14.16 -39.82
N ALA A 17 -3.56 -12.94 -39.29
CA ALA A 17 -3.50 -12.74 -37.86
C ALA A 17 -4.76 -13.39 -37.28
N ALA A 18 -4.59 -14.62 -36.78
CA ALA A 18 -5.61 -15.36 -36.07
C ALA A 18 -6.30 -14.36 -35.12
N GLU A 19 -7.63 -14.26 -35.22
CA GLU A 19 -8.43 -13.43 -34.30
C GLU A 19 -7.92 -13.71 -32.90
N VAL A 20 -7.30 -12.72 -32.28
CA VAL A 20 -6.81 -12.87 -30.90
C VAL A 20 -8.04 -13.20 -30.06
N PRO A 21 -8.16 -14.42 -29.53
CA PRO A 21 -9.35 -14.81 -28.81
C PRO A 21 -9.59 -13.75 -27.74
N SER A 22 -10.82 -13.27 -27.65
CA SER A 22 -11.16 -12.26 -26.65
C SER A 22 -10.71 -12.80 -25.29
N LEU A 23 -10.05 -11.97 -24.49
CA LEU A 23 -9.51 -12.38 -23.18
C LEU A 23 -10.56 -13.11 -22.33
N PHE A 24 -11.83 -12.77 -22.52
CA PHE A 24 -12.97 -13.41 -21.85
C PHE A 24 -13.20 -14.85 -22.33
N SER A 25 -13.21 -15.12 -23.64
CA SER A 25 -13.46 -16.45 -24.16
C SER A 25 -12.34 -17.45 -23.86
N ALA A 26 -11.13 -16.93 -23.70
CA ALA A 26 -9.95 -17.74 -23.35
C ALA A 26 -9.90 -18.08 -21.84
N LEU A 27 -10.54 -17.26 -20.99
CA LEU A 27 -10.68 -17.51 -19.55
C LEU A 27 -11.80 -18.53 -19.25
N GLU A 28 -12.85 -18.61 -20.06
CA GLU A 28 -13.98 -19.53 -19.83
C GLU A 28 -13.59 -21.01 -19.88
N HIS A 29 -12.57 -21.38 -20.63
CA HIS A 29 -12.10 -22.77 -20.76
C HIS A 29 -11.16 -23.24 -19.64
N ASN A 30 -10.74 -22.33 -18.72
CA ASN A 30 -9.77 -22.65 -17.70
C ASN A 30 -10.19 -22.17 -16.32
N VAL A 31 -10.95 -22.98 -15.59
CA VAL A 31 -11.47 -22.68 -14.25
C VAL A 31 -10.36 -22.20 -13.30
N PHE A 32 -9.17 -22.78 -13.39
CA PHE A 32 -8.03 -22.41 -12.55
C PHE A 32 -7.50 -21.00 -12.91
N GLY A 33 -7.39 -20.67 -14.20
CA GLY A 33 -7.00 -19.32 -14.66
C GLY A 33 -8.02 -18.26 -14.24
N MET A 34 -9.31 -18.61 -14.28
CA MET A 34 -10.38 -17.71 -13.84
C MET A 34 -10.30 -17.42 -12.34
N ILE A 35 -10.04 -18.44 -11.50
CA ILE A 35 -9.85 -18.26 -10.05
C ILE A 35 -8.69 -17.32 -9.76
N ILE A 36 -7.56 -17.46 -10.46
CA ILE A 36 -6.39 -16.60 -10.30
C ILE A 36 -6.72 -15.14 -10.70
N MET A 37 -7.38 -14.95 -11.83
CA MET A 37 -7.76 -13.59 -12.28
C MET A 37 -8.73 -12.91 -11.31
N ILE A 38 -9.71 -13.64 -10.79
CA ILE A 38 -10.63 -13.12 -9.77
C ILE A 38 -9.86 -12.78 -8.49
N SER A 39 -8.92 -13.63 -8.05
CA SER A 39 -8.11 -13.35 -6.86
C SER A 39 -7.23 -12.12 -7.03
N LEU A 40 -6.61 -11.91 -8.20
CA LEU A 40 -5.83 -10.72 -8.52
C LEU A 40 -6.70 -9.46 -8.55
N LEU A 41 -7.91 -9.56 -9.09
CA LEU A 41 -8.85 -8.45 -9.10
C LEU A 41 -9.28 -8.07 -7.67
N LEU A 42 -9.59 -9.05 -6.83
CA LEU A 42 -9.91 -8.82 -5.42
C LEU A 42 -8.72 -8.18 -4.67
N MET A 43 -7.49 -8.69 -4.87
CA MET A 43 -6.28 -8.09 -4.30
C MET A 43 -6.08 -6.65 -4.76
N SER A 44 -6.34 -6.34 -6.02
CA SER A 44 -6.25 -4.98 -6.57
C SER A 44 -7.26 -4.04 -5.89
N ILE A 45 -8.52 -4.46 -5.74
CA ILE A 45 -9.56 -3.66 -5.08
C ILE A 45 -9.17 -3.41 -3.60
N VAL A 46 -8.71 -4.43 -2.89
CA VAL A 46 -8.27 -4.32 -1.49
C VAL A 46 -7.08 -3.37 -1.37
N ALA A 47 -6.09 -3.48 -2.27
CA ALA A 47 -4.91 -2.61 -2.27
C ALA A 47 -5.30 -1.14 -2.45
N VAL A 48 -6.15 -0.83 -3.43
CA VAL A 48 -6.64 0.53 -3.68
C VAL A 48 -7.44 1.07 -2.49
N ALA A 49 -8.35 0.27 -1.94
CA ALA A 49 -9.18 0.67 -0.80
C ALA A 49 -8.32 0.98 0.44
N ILE A 50 -7.33 0.14 0.75
CA ILE A 50 -6.41 0.38 1.87
C ILE A 50 -5.59 1.64 1.60
N PHE A 51 -5.01 1.78 0.41
CA PHE A 51 -4.19 2.95 0.07
C PHE A 51 -4.96 4.25 0.24
N VAL A 52 -6.15 4.39 -0.34
CA VAL A 52 -6.97 5.60 -0.25
C VAL A 52 -7.37 5.91 1.19
N SER A 53 -7.83 4.90 1.94
CA SER A 53 -8.22 5.05 3.34
C SER A 53 -7.05 5.49 4.22
N ARG A 54 -5.88 4.85 4.07
CA ARG A 54 -4.71 5.13 4.89
C ARG A 54 -4.04 6.44 4.52
N TYR A 55 -3.90 6.72 3.23
CA TYR A 55 -3.36 8.00 2.76
C TYR A 55 -4.10 9.19 3.38
N SER A 56 -5.43 9.17 3.36
CA SER A 56 -6.25 10.22 3.96
C SER A 56 -6.06 10.34 5.48
N THR A 57 -5.94 9.21 6.19
CA THR A 57 -5.75 9.18 7.63
C THR A 57 -4.38 9.70 8.03
N ILE A 58 -3.31 9.23 7.38
CA ILE A 58 -1.94 9.62 7.69
C ILE A 58 -1.69 11.08 7.30
N LYS A 59 -2.23 11.53 6.16
CA LYS A 59 -2.13 12.93 5.74
C LYS A 59 -2.71 13.90 6.77
N LYS A 60 -3.83 13.54 7.40
CA LYS A 60 -4.42 14.33 8.49
C LYS A 60 -3.53 14.33 9.75
N ALA A 61 -2.85 13.23 10.03
CA ALA A 61 -1.93 13.12 11.16
C ALA A 61 -0.62 13.90 10.94
N THR A 62 -0.19 14.05 9.68
CA THR A 62 1.03 14.78 9.31
C THR A 62 0.87 16.30 9.42
N ALA A 63 -0.36 16.82 9.43
CA ALA A 63 -0.62 18.26 9.52
C ALA A 63 -0.18 18.79 10.90
N ILE A 64 1.12 19.13 11.02
CA ILE A 64 1.69 19.75 12.21
C ILE A 64 1.40 21.22 12.15
N ASN A 65 0.80 21.69 13.23
CA ASN A 65 0.63 23.10 13.45
C ASN A 65 1.78 23.54 14.37
N GLU A 66 2.83 24.19 13.83
CA GLU A 66 3.93 24.78 14.64
C GLU A 66 3.35 25.70 15.73
N SER A 67 2.23 26.34 15.45
CA SER A 67 1.52 27.16 16.42
C SER A 67 0.97 26.34 17.59
N PHE A 68 0.73 25.01 17.44
CA PHE A 68 0.22 24.17 18.53
C PHE A 68 1.22 24.12 19.69
N MET A 69 2.48 23.77 19.42
CA MET A 69 3.49 23.68 20.48
C MET A 69 3.81 25.05 21.09
N ASN A 70 3.81 26.14 20.31
CA ASN A 70 3.98 27.49 20.83
C ASN A 70 2.83 27.89 21.78
N ASN A 71 1.60 27.54 21.45
CA ASN A 71 0.45 27.79 22.30
C ASN A 71 0.49 26.93 23.58
N ILE A 72 0.89 25.66 23.50
CA ILE A 72 1.11 24.80 24.66
C ILE A 72 2.17 25.41 25.57
N ARG A 73 3.32 25.86 25.02
CA ARG A 73 4.39 26.51 25.79
C ARG A 73 3.85 27.75 26.53
N ALA A 74 3.12 28.65 25.84
CA ALA A 74 2.56 29.83 26.44
C ALA A 74 1.59 29.51 27.58
N HIS A 75 0.72 28.52 27.43
CA HIS A 75 -0.23 28.12 28.47
C HIS A 75 0.47 27.47 29.67
N VAL A 76 1.48 26.63 29.45
CA VAL A 76 2.23 25.96 30.52
C VAL A 76 3.04 26.97 31.33
N GLN A 77 3.78 27.88 30.67
CA GLN A 77 4.56 28.93 31.32
C GLN A 77 3.67 29.89 32.14
N ASN A 78 2.47 30.17 31.68
CA ASN A 78 1.47 30.98 32.42
C ASN A 78 0.72 30.19 33.52
N GLY A 79 1.07 28.94 33.78
CA GLY A 79 0.42 28.11 34.79
C GLY A 79 -1.01 27.65 34.42
N ASN A 80 -1.48 27.96 33.19
CA ASN A 80 -2.85 27.65 32.77
C ASN A 80 -2.94 26.26 32.13
N LEU A 81 -2.72 25.23 32.93
CA LEU A 81 -2.74 23.81 32.48
C LEU A 81 -4.12 23.40 31.94
N GLY A 82 -5.21 24.05 32.44
CA GLY A 82 -6.56 23.79 31.95
C GLY A 82 -6.75 24.18 30.49
N ALA A 83 -6.24 25.37 30.09
CA ALA A 83 -6.30 25.83 28.71
C ALA A 83 -5.40 24.99 27.80
N ALA A 84 -4.18 24.64 28.26
CA ALA A 84 -3.30 23.72 27.53
C ALA A 84 -3.97 22.37 27.23
N ARG A 85 -4.64 21.78 28.22
CA ARG A 85 -5.38 20.53 28.06
C ARG A 85 -6.56 20.66 27.09
N SER A 86 -7.35 21.72 27.22
CA SER A 86 -8.47 21.98 26.31
C SER A 86 -8.00 22.14 24.86
N LEU A 87 -6.85 22.79 24.63
CA LEU A 87 -6.25 22.90 23.32
C LEU A 87 -5.87 21.51 22.74
N CYS A 88 -5.29 20.63 23.56
CA CYS A 88 -4.98 19.27 23.15
C CYS A 88 -6.24 18.48 22.79
N GLN A 89 -7.33 18.58 23.57
CA GLN A 89 -8.59 17.87 23.31
C GLN A 89 -9.27 18.33 22.02
N ASN A 90 -9.15 19.60 21.68
CA ASN A 90 -9.71 20.18 20.46
C ASN A 90 -8.86 19.91 19.21
N THR A 91 -7.62 19.43 19.38
CA THR A 91 -6.69 19.15 18.29
C THR A 91 -6.62 17.65 18.01
N ASN A 92 -7.22 17.22 16.91
CA ASN A 92 -7.23 15.80 16.53
C ASN A 92 -5.92 15.37 15.85
N SER A 93 -4.84 15.28 16.62
CA SER A 93 -3.52 14.81 16.14
C SER A 93 -2.87 13.85 17.13
N PRO A 94 -1.96 12.95 16.68
CA PRO A 94 -1.16 12.11 17.57
C PRO A 94 -0.40 12.94 18.60
N ASN A 95 0.24 14.02 18.17
CA ASN A 95 1.04 14.91 19.03
C ASN A 95 0.19 15.51 20.17
N ALA A 96 -1.03 15.94 19.86
CA ALA A 96 -1.91 16.51 20.87
C ALA A 96 -2.29 15.48 21.95
N ARG A 97 -2.55 14.23 21.57
CA ARG A 97 -2.84 13.15 22.53
C ARG A 97 -1.63 12.79 23.39
N MET A 98 -0.41 12.86 22.84
CA MET A 98 0.83 12.64 23.59
C MET A 98 1.05 13.75 24.60
N VAL A 99 0.96 15.03 24.18
CA VAL A 99 1.11 16.20 25.04
C VAL A 99 0.03 16.24 26.12
N GLU A 100 -1.24 15.93 25.79
CA GLU A 100 -2.31 15.83 26.79
C GLU A 100 -1.94 14.84 27.90
N LYS A 101 -1.39 13.66 27.52
CA LYS A 101 -0.98 12.66 28.50
C LYS A 101 0.16 13.13 29.38
N GLY A 102 1.11 13.88 28.83
CA GLY A 102 2.17 14.53 29.59
C GLY A 102 1.64 15.59 30.55
N LEU A 103 0.76 16.48 30.08
CA LEU A 103 0.11 17.50 30.91
C LEU A 103 -0.64 16.89 32.12
N MET A 104 -1.29 15.73 31.93
CA MET A 104 -1.98 15.03 33.01
C MET A 104 -1.04 14.45 34.08
N ARG A 105 0.25 14.37 33.80
CA ARG A 105 1.29 13.82 34.67
C ARG A 105 2.20 14.90 35.29
N ILE A 106 1.97 16.17 35.00
CA ILE A 106 2.76 17.27 35.58
C ILE A 106 2.72 17.17 37.10
N GLY A 107 3.89 17.34 37.75
CA GLY A 107 4.08 17.15 39.19
C GLY A 107 4.57 15.76 39.61
N LYS A 108 4.73 14.83 38.66
CA LYS A 108 5.42 13.54 38.86
C LYS A 108 6.87 13.61 38.39
N PRO A 109 7.72 12.62 38.74
CA PRO A 109 9.06 12.52 38.19
C PRO A 109 9.05 12.60 36.67
N LEU A 110 10.09 13.23 36.08
CA LEU A 110 10.16 13.47 34.64
C LEU A 110 10.13 12.17 33.84
N ASP A 111 10.83 11.14 34.32
CA ASP A 111 10.83 9.81 33.71
C ASP A 111 9.42 9.21 33.59
N ASP A 112 8.57 9.41 34.62
CA ASP A 112 7.19 8.94 34.60
C ASP A 112 6.34 9.69 33.56
N ILE A 113 6.65 10.97 33.32
CA ILE A 113 5.98 11.78 32.29
C ILE A 113 6.41 11.31 30.91
N GLU A 114 7.69 11.15 30.67
CA GLU A 114 8.27 10.70 29.42
C GLU A 114 7.73 9.31 29.03
N HIS A 115 7.81 8.34 29.93
CA HIS A 115 7.24 7.01 29.70
C HIS A 115 5.75 7.02 29.41
N ALA A 116 4.99 7.92 30.04
CA ALA A 116 3.56 8.04 29.76
C ALA A 116 3.28 8.58 28.35
N ILE A 117 4.10 9.53 27.87
CA ILE A 117 4.02 10.10 26.51
C ILE A 117 4.41 9.04 25.49
N GLU A 118 5.54 8.33 25.70
CA GLU A 118 6.00 7.26 24.82
C GLU A 118 4.95 6.15 24.64
N ASN A 119 4.31 5.73 25.73
CA ASN A 119 3.29 4.69 25.67
C ASN A 119 2.10 5.12 24.81
N VAL A 120 1.69 6.37 24.86
CA VAL A 120 0.65 6.92 23.97
C VAL A 120 1.19 6.98 22.53
N GLY A 121 2.45 7.41 22.35
CA GLY A 121 3.11 7.45 21.05
C GLY A 121 3.11 6.10 20.35
N LYS A 122 3.52 5.04 21.05
CA LYS A 122 3.49 3.65 20.54
C LYS A 122 2.09 3.23 20.10
N LEU A 123 1.05 3.58 20.86
CA LEU A 123 -0.34 3.28 20.49
C LEU A 123 -0.80 4.04 19.25
N GLU A 124 -0.39 5.30 19.10
CA GLU A 124 -0.72 6.11 17.93
C GLU A 124 0.00 5.60 16.67
N ILE A 125 1.27 5.22 16.77
CA ILE A 125 2.03 4.60 15.68
C ILE A 125 1.32 3.31 15.23
N PHE A 126 0.97 2.43 16.18
CA PHE A 126 0.25 1.20 15.86
C PHE A 126 -1.07 1.46 15.11
N LYS A 127 -1.80 2.53 15.47
CA LYS A 127 -3.02 2.93 14.75
C LYS A 127 -2.74 3.42 13.32
N LEU A 128 -1.62 4.11 13.11
CA LEU A 128 -1.20 4.58 11.78
C LEU A 128 -0.78 3.41 10.89
N GLU A 129 -0.03 2.47 11.43
CA GLU A 129 0.45 1.28 10.72
C GLU A 129 -0.63 0.23 10.44
N LYS A 130 -1.77 0.33 11.10
CA LYS A 130 -2.86 -0.64 10.97
C LYS A 130 -3.20 -0.88 9.50
N ASN A 131 -3.20 -2.15 9.08
CA ASN A 131 -3.52 -2.65 7.73
C ASN A 131 -2.54 -2.23 6.61
N THR A 132 -1.50 -1.43 6.86
CA THR A 132 -0.49 -1.11 5.83
C THR A 132 0.30 -2.35 5.43
N ASN A 133 0.55 -3.25 6.37
CA ASN A 133 1.24 -4.53 6.11
C ASN A 133 0.52 -5.41 5.08
N ILE A 134 -0.79 -5.28 4.92
CA ILE A 134 -1.54 -6.01 3.89
C ILE A 134 -1.06 -5.62 2.49
N LEU A 135 -0.71 -4.33 2.27
CA LEU A 135 -0.14 -3.90 0.99
C LEU A 135 1.22 -4.55 0.71
N ALA A 136 2.07 -4.71 1.74
CA ALA A 136 3.35 -5.41 1.60
C ALA A 136 3.14 -6.88 1.23
N ILE A 137 2.14 -7.55 1.84
CA ILE A 137 1.77 -8.93 1.50
C ILE A 137 1.27 -9.00 0.05
N ILE A 138 0.36 -8.13 -0.39
CA ILE A 138 -0.16 -8.10 -1.76
C ILE A 138 0.99 -7.85 -2.76
N ALA A 139 1.92 -6.95 -2.44
CA ALA A 139 3.08 -6.66 -3.29
C ALA A 139 3.94 -7.90 -3.57
N GLY A 140 4.12 -8.77 -2.58
CA GLY A 140 4.85 -10.02 -2.76
C GLY A 140 4.02 -11.14 -3.39
N VAL A 141 2.77 -11.28 -2.97
CA VAL A 141 1.91 -12.41 -3.33
C VAL A 141 1.29 -12.26 -4.73
N ALA A 142 0.91 -11.05 -5.15
CA ALA A 142 0.26 -10.85 -6.45
C ALA A 142 1.11 -11.29 -7.65
N PRO A 143 2.43 -10.98 -7.73
CA PRO A 143 3.29 -11.52 -8.78
C PRO A 143 3.40 -13.06 -8.75
N MET A 144 3.44 -13.66 -7.55
CA MET A 144 3.49 -15.12 -7.40
C MET A 144 2.21 -15.78 -7.94
N PHE A 145 1.04 -15.19 -7.69
CA PHE A 145 -0.23 -15.64 -8.29
C PHE A 145 -0.23 -15.51 -9.81
N GLY A 146 0.30 -14.40 -10.33
CA GLY A 146 0.47 -14.22 -11.78
C GLY A 146 1.36 -15.32 -12.39
N PHE A 147 2.49 -15.62 -11.75
CA PHE A 147 3.41 -16.67 -12.18
C PHE A 147 2.79 -18.07 -12.07
N LEU A 148 2.09 -18.36 -10.97
CA LEU A 148 1.36 -19.62 -10.78
C LEU A 148 0.34 -19.84 -11.89
N GLY A 149 -0.33 -18.76 -12.33
CA GLY A 149 -1.26 -18.81 -13.47
C GLY A 149 -0.59 -19.22 -14.77
N THR A 150 0.64 -18.76 -15.03
CA THR A 150 1.40 -19.16 -16.22
C THR A 150 1.79 -20.64 -16.16
N ILE A 151 2.30 -21.12 -15.02
CA ILE A 151 2.71 -22.52 -14.87
C ILE A 151 1.51 -23.45 -15.07
N ALA A 152 0.41 -23.22 -14.34
CA ALA A 152 -0.77 -24.04 -14.45
C ALA A 152 -1.36 -24.04 -15.86
N GLY A 153 -1.36 -22.87 -16.49
CA GLY A 153 -1.82 -22.75 -17.85
C GLY A 153 -0.92 -23.45 -18.88
N MET A 154 0.40 -23.45 -18.69
CA MET A 154 1.31 -24.19 -19.56
C MET A 154 1.14 -25.69 -19.41
N ILE A 155 0.98 -26.21 -18.19
CA ILE A 155 0.69 -27.62 -17.92
C ILE A 155 -0.57 -28.03 -18.69
N GLN A 156 -1.65 -27.24 -18.62
CA GLN A 156 -2.89 -27.50 -19.35
C GLN A 156 -2.65 -27.54 -20.87
N THR A 157 -1.95 -26.52 -21.41
CA THR A 157 -1.66 -26.43 -22.86
C THR A 157 -0.88 -27.65 -23.34
N PHE A 158 0.11 -28.11 -22.58
CA PHE A 158 0.87 -29.32 -22.94
C PHE A 158 0.07 -30.62 -22.77
N SER A 159 -0.83 -30.68 -21.80
CA SER A 159 -1.76 -31.79 -21.64
C SER A 159 -2.69 -31.90 -22.85
N ASP A 160 -3.30 -30.78 -23.26
CA ASP A 160 -4.19 -30.73 -24.42
C ASP A 160 -3.43 -31.11 -25.72
N LEU A 161 -2.17 -30.68 -25.82
CA LEU A 161 -1.30 -30.99 -26.95
C LEU A 161 -0.95 -32.48 -27.05
N SER A 162 -0.77 -33.14 -25.90
CA SER A 162 -0.44 -34.58 -25.85
C SER A 162 -1.57 -35.47 -26.34
N THR A 163 -2.81 -34.97 -26.36
CA THR A 163 -4.02 -35.68 -26.77
C THR A 163 -4.53 -35.28 -28.16
N ALA A 164 -3.90 -34.26 -28.79
CA ALA A 164 -4.32 -33.73 -30.09
C ALA A 164 -3.68 -34.49 -31.24
N ASP A 165 -4.46 -34.95 -32.19
CA ASP A 165 -3.98 -35.65 -33.41
C ASP A 165 -3.24 -34.71 -34.40
N ASN A 166 -3.48 -33.37 -34.32
CA ASN A 166 -2.86 -32.38 -35.19
C ASN A 166 -2.21 -31.26 -34.39
N LEU A 167 -0.88 -31.16 -34.45
CA LEU A 167 -0.10 -30.12 -33.80
C LEU A 167 -0.10 -28.83 -34.64
N SER A 168 -0.92 -27.86 -34.25
CA SER A 168 -0.90 -26.51 -34.85
C SER A 168 -0.11 -25.55 -33.96
N ILE A 169 0.91 -24.91 -34.55
CA ILE A 169 1.72 -23.86 -33.89
C ILE A 169 0.82 -22.71 -33.39
N SER A 170 -0.27 -22.45 -34.10
CA SER A 170 -1.23 -21.40 -33.72
C SER A 170 -1.92 -21.68 -32.37
N VAL A 171 -2.28 -22.91 -32.08
CA VAL A 171 -2.89 -23.32 -30.80
C VAL A 171 -1.92 -23.13 -29.64
N ILE A 172 -0.66 -23.50 -29.86
CA ILE A 172 0.38 -23.32 -28.84
C ILE A 172 0.62 -21.83 -28.56
N ALA A 173 0.76 -21.03 -29.62
CA ALA A 173 1.00 -19.59 -29.51
C ALA A 173 -0.16 -18.88 -28.77
N GLY A 174 -1.41 -19.22 -29.11
CA GLY A 174 -2.59 -18.69 -28.42
C GLY A 174 -2.63 -19.04 -26.91
N GLY A 175 -2.31 -20.28 -26.57
CA GLY A 175 -2.21 -20.72 -25.19
C GLY A 175 -1.17 -19.93 -24.39
N ILE A 176 0.03 -19.71 -24.93
CA ILE A 176 1.12 -18.98 -24.29
C ILE A 176 0.73 -17.51 -24.11
N TYR A 177 0.16 -16.86 -25.13
CA TYR A 177 -0.24 -15.46 -25.09
C TYR A 177 -1.13 -15.14 -23.88
N ILE A 178 -2.18 -15.94 -23.67
CA ILE A 178 -3.12 -15.75 -22.57
C ILE A 178 -2.45 -15.86 -21.21
N LYS A 179 -1.51 -16.82 -21.07
CA LYS A 179 -0.78 -17.04 -19.81
C LYS A 179 0.16 -15.90 -19.48
N MET A 180 0.82 -15.33 -20.51
CA MET A 180 1.66 -14.13 -20.32
C MET A 180 0.84 -12.93 -19.82
N PHE A 181 -0.40 -12.78 -20.28
CA PHE A 181 -1.28 -11.71 -19.82
C PHE A 181 -1.60 -11.83 -18.31
N THR A 182 -1.88 -13.05 -17.83
CA THR A 182 -2.15 -13.29 -16.39
C THR A 182 -0.94 -12.93 -15.53
N SER A 183 0.27 -13.25 -15.99
CA SER A 183 1.51 -12.88 -15.31
C SER A 183 1.72 -11.37 -15.27
N ALA A 184 1.50 -10.69 -16.39
CA ALA A 184 1.59 -9.23 -16.46
C ALA A 184 0.60 -8.55 -15.51
N ALA A 185 -0.64 -9.04 -15.44
CA ALA A 185 -1.63 -8.54 -14.50
C ALA A 185 -1.18 -8.67 -13.05
N GLY A 186 -0.65 -9.82 -12.65
CA GLY A 186 -0.09 -10.05 -11.31
C GLY A 186 1.05 -9.09 -10.96
N LEU A 187 1.96 -8.85 -11.93
CA LEU A 187 3.05 -7.90 -11.77
C LEU A 187 2.55 -6.45 -11.59
N ILE A 188 1.58 -6.02 -12.39
CA ILE A 188 1.01 -4.67 -12.29
C ILE A 188 0.39 -4.44 -10.91
N VAL A 189 -0.41 -5.40 -10.42
CA VAL A 189 -1.01 -5.33 -9.08
C VAL A 189 0.06 -5.28 -8.00
N GLY A 190 1.10 -6.13 -8.12
CA GLY A 190 2.21 -6.18 -7.17
C GLY A 190 3.02 -4.89 -7.12
N ILE A 191 3.36 -4.30 -8.28
CA ILE A 191 4.08 -3.03 -8.37
C ILE A 191 3.25 -1.89 -7.75
N PHE A 192 1.95 -1.82 -8.06
CA PHE A 192 1.07 -0.83 -7.46
C PHE A 192 1.05 -0.94 -5.93
N ALA A 193 0.85 -2.15 -5.39
CA ALA A 193 0.81 -2.39 -3.96
C ALA A 193 2.15 -2.06 -3.29
N PHE A 194 3.28 -2.38 -3.94
CA PHE A 194 4.62 -2.06 -3.45
C PHE A 194 4.86 -0.55 -3.35
N VAL A 195 4.53 0.19 -4.41
CA VAL A 195 4.67 1.65 -4.42
C VAL A 195 3.75 2.28 -3.37
N ALA A 196 2.49 1.82 -3.29
CA ALA A 196 1.53 2.30 -2.30
C ALA A 196 2.02 2.07 -0.87
N TYR A 197 2.55 0.88 -0.56
CA TYR A 197 3.14 0.56 0.74
C TYR A 197 4.28 1.51 1.10
N ASN A 198 5.25 1.69 0.19
CA ASN A 198 6.41 2.56 0.46
C ASN A 198 6.00 4.03 0.66
N ILE A 199 5.03 4.54 -0.10
CA ILE A 199 4.51 5.90 0.10
C ILE A 199 3.91 6.05 1.51
N LEU A 200 3.07 5.10 1.94
CA LEU A 200 2.44 5.14 3.26
C LEU A 200 3.48 5.00 4.38
N SER A 201 4.45 4.08 4.24
CA SER A 201 5.54 3.90 5.21
C SER A 201 6.32 5.17 5.41
N ASN A 202 6.78 5.81 4.33
CA ASN A 202 7.51 7.08 4.39
C ASN A 202 6.68 8.22 5.04
N MET A 203 5.35 8.20 4.83
CA MET A 203 4.48 9.18 5.49
C MET A 203 4.35 8.91 6.99
N ILE A 204 4.28 7.64 7.40
CA ILE A 204 4.24 7.24 8.81
C ILE A 204 5.54 7.65 9.50
N ASP A 205 6.69 7.35 8.90
CA ASP A 205 8.01 7.72 9.44
C ASP A 205 8.12 9.24 9.70
N ARG A 206 7.58 10.05 8.80
CA ARG A 206 7.52 11.51 9.02
C ARG A 206 6.66 11.88 10.23
N VAL A 207 5.51 11.21 10.42
CA VAL A 207 4.67 11.45 11.60
C VAL A 207 5.41 11.02 12.87
N VAL A 208 6.11 9.89 12.86
CA VAL A 208 6.92 9.40 14.00
C VAL A 208 7.99 10.41 14.38
N ASN A 209 8.80 10.86 13.43
CA ASN A 209 9.82 11.88 13.67
C ASN A 209 9.25 13.17 14.28
N ASN A 210 8.06 13.57 13.85
CA ASN A 210 7.36 14.74 14.40
C ASN A 210 6.86 14.50 15.82
N MET A 211 6.40 13.28 16.13
CA MET A 211 5.97 12.88 17.46
C MET A 211 7.16 12.90 18.44
N GLU A 212 8.31 12.38 18.02
CA GLU A 212 9.56 12.41 18.78
C GLU A 212 10.00 13.85 19.06
N THR A 213 10.05 14.69 18.02
CA THR A 213 10.39 16.12 18.17
C THR A 213 9.43 16.83 19.14
N THR A 214 8.13 16.52 19.06
CA THR A 214 7.13 17.08 19.98
C THR A 214 7.37 16.64 21.42
N THR A 215 7.77 15.38 21.63
CA THR A 215 8.10 14.84 22.95
C THR A 215 9.30 15.56 23.54
N PHE A 216 10.39 15.70 22.79
CA PHE A 216 11.59 16.44 23.23
C PHE A 216 11.24 17.88 23.61
N ASN A 217 10.56 18.60 22.73
CA ASN A 217 10.16 19.99 22.98
C ASN A 217 9.26 20.14 24.23
N PHE A 218 8.42 19.14 24.50
CA PHE A 218 7.54 19.19 25.67
C PHE A 218 8.30 18.84 26.96
N VAL A 219 9.23 17.90 26.94
CA VAL A 219 10.10 17.53 28.07
C VAL A 219 11.00 18.71 28.42
N ASP A 220 11.62 19.32 27.42
CA ASP A 220 12.47 20.53 27.61
C ASP A 220 11.69 21.69 28.24
N LEU A 221 10.45 21.91 27.76
CA LEU A 221 9.57 22.92 28.34
C LEU A 221 9.30 22.70 29.85
N LEU A 222 9.22 21.45 30.29
CA LEU A 222 9.00 21.13 31.72
C LEU A 222 10.26 21.30 32.56
N GLN A 223 11.45 21.35 31.95
CA GLN A 223 12.73 21.58 32.62
C GLN A 223 13.12 23.08 32.66
N GLU A 224 12.48 23.92 31.82
CA GLU A 224 12.72 25.36 31.86
C GLU A 224 12.29 25.92 33.23
N PRO A 225 13.13 26.68 33.94
CA PRO A 225 12.72 27.29 35.18
C PRO A 225 11.59 28.28 34.94
N ALA A 226 10.54 28.18 35.78
CA ALA A 226 9.44 29.15 35.73
C ALA A 226 9.99 30.56 35.99
N SER A 227 9.92 31.42 34.97
CA SER A 227 10.35 32.81 35.03
C SER A 227 9.31 33.70 35.69
#